data_762444936c21ae87907083fdfac78c1a
#
_entry.id   762444936c21ae87907083fdfac78c1a
#
_cell.length_a   1.000
_cell.length_b   1.000
_cell.length_c   1.000
_cell.angle_alpha   90.00
_cell.angle_beta   90.00
_cell.angle_gamma   90.00
#
_symmetry.space_group_name_H-M   'P 1'
#
loop_
_entity.id
_entity.type
_entity.pdbx_description
1 polymer ?
#
loop_
_entity_poly.entity_id
_entity_poly.type
_entity_poly.pdbx_seq_one_letter_code
_entity_poly.pdbx_strand_id
1 'polypeptide(L)'
;VIDPDYIQIENVEEFMSWGDMDENGKPISMDKGRLYQKWVRNVKKYGYNFEHRILNAADFGAYTTRKRFFGIFAKKNLPIVFPEPTHCKGGRQDMFSRLEKWKPVKDVLDFSDEGTTIFREKPLAEKTLERIYAGLIKFVAGGKDAFLSRYNTVRPQDTCKSVDEPCGVLTTENRFAKVQVSFLSKQFSGHPESKNVSVEEPAGAITCKDHHVFVSAYYGNGHNHS
;
A
#
# COMPACT_ATOMS: atom_id res chain seq x y z
N VAL A 1 -12.11 -31.62 -26.32
CA VAL A 1 -10.87 -31.06 -25.73
C VAL A 1 -10.71 -29.68 -26.31
N ILE A 2 -10.54 -28.65 -25.44
CA ILE A 2 -10.25 -27.29 -25.89
C ILE A 2 -8.75 -27.24 -26.19
N ASP A 3 -8.37 -26.72 -27.37
CA ASP A 3 -6.98 -26.53 -27.80
C ASP A 3 -6.75 -25.04 -28.10
N PRO A 4 -6.61 -24.18 -27.05
CA PRO A 4 -6.49 -22.74 -27.19
C PRO A 4 -5.12 -22.34 -27.74
N ASP A 5 -5.07 -21.23 -28.47
CA ASP A 5 -3.80 -20.67 -28.95
C ASP A 5 -2.98 -20.08 -27.83
N TYR A 6 -3.64 -19.48 -26.83
CA TYR A 6 -3.02 -18.89 -25.63
C TYR A 6 -3.72 -19.36 -24.35
N ILE A 7 -2.92 -19.54 -23.28
CA ILE A 7 -3.40 -19.73 -21.91
C ILE A 7 -2.74 -18.65 -21.06
N GLN A 8 -3.54 -17.74 -20.52
CA GLN A 8 -3.07 -16.70 -19.63
C GLN A 8 -3.44 -17.05 -18.18
N ILE A 9 -2.53 -16.81 -17.27
CA ILE A 9 -2.66 -17.14 -15.86
C ILE A 9 -2.22 -15.94 -15.03
N GLU A 10 -3.06 -15.52 -14.09
CA GLU A 10 -2.73 -14.56 -13.04
C GLU A 10 -2.75 -15.27 -11.70
N ASN A 11 -1.75 -14.99 -10.87
CA ASN A 11 -1.67 -15.52 -9.53
C ASN A 11 -0.82 -14.60 -8.64
N VAL A 12 -0.72 -14.94 -7.35
CA VAL A 12 0.25 -14.32 -6.43
C VAL A 12 1.67 -14.77 -6.77
N GLU A 13 2.67 -13.99 -6.37
CA GLU A 13 4.09 -14.29 -6.63
C GLU A 13 4.50 -15.63 -6.01
N GLU A 14 3.92 -15.98 -4.86
CA GLU A 14 4.16 -17.22 -4.13
C GLU A 14 3.74 -18.48 -4.90
N PHE A 15 2.93 -18.36 -5.94
CA PHE A 15 2.57 -19.48 -6.82
C PHE A 15 3.81 -20.19 -7.40
N MET A 16 4.88 -19.46 -7.68
CA MET A 16 6.15 -20.05 -8.13
C MET A 16 6.83 -20.93 -7.08
N SER A 17 6.42 -20.78 -5.82
CA SER A 17 6.89 -21.59 -4.70
C SER A 17 6.05 -22.84 -4.44
N TRP A 18 5.03 -23.09 -5.28
CA TRP A 18 4.12 -24.22 -5.11
C TRP A 18 4.89 -25.55 -5.10
N GLY A 19 4.89 -26.21 -3.94
CA GLY A 19 5.56 -27.47 -3.64
C GLY A 19 4.63 -28.42 -2.90
N ASP A 20 5.19 -29.54 -2.44
CA ASP A 20 4.46 -30.50 -1.63
C ASP A 20 4.23 -29.97 -0.21
N MET A 21 3.25 -30.57 0.46
CA MET A 21 2.92 -30.29 1.85
C MET A 21 3.24 -31.52 2.69
N ASP A 22 3.61 -31.30 3.94
CA ASP A 22 3.78 -32.36 4.93
C ASP A 22 2.40 -32.87 5.43
N GLU A 23 2.43 -33.86 6.32
CA GLU A 23 1.22 -34.47 6.91
C GLU A 23 0.36 -33.47 7.71
N ASN A 24 0.94 -32.34 8.11
CA ASN A 24 0.28 -31.26 8.84
C ASN A 24 -0.19 -30.11 7.93
N GLY A 25 -0.08 -30.27 6.59
CA GLY A 25 -0.45 -29.24 5.62
C GLY A 25 0.52 -28.06 5.56
N LYS A 26 1.76 -28.22 6.03
CA LYS A 26 2.82 -27.20 5.92
C LYS A 26 3.67 -27.43 4.68
N PRO A 27 4.07 -26.37 3.95
CA PRO A 27 4.95 -26.50 2.80
C PRO A 27 6.31 -27.10 3.18
N ILE A 28 6.73 -28.12 2.42
CA ILE A 28 8.06 -28.74 2.56
C ILE A 28 9.07 -27.81 1.87
N SER A 29 9.97 -27.20 2.62
CA SER A 29 10.90 -26.18 2.12
C SER A 29 11.84 -26.68 1.02
N MET A 30 12.24 -27.96 1.06
CA MET A 30 13.11 -28.58 0.05
C MET A 30 12.42 -28.81 -1.30
N ASP A 31 11.07 -28.88 -1.32
CA ASP A 31 10.26 -29.07 -2.52
C ASP A 31 9.69 -27.77 -3.08
N LYS A 32 10.21 -26.64 -2.61
CA LYS A 32 9.75 -25.31 -3.03
C LYS A 32 9.84 -25.15 -4.56
N GLY A 33 8.66 -24.89 -5.18
CA GLY A 33 8.53 -24.71 -6.63
C GLY A 33 8.49 -26.01 -7.43
N ARG A 34 8.60 -27.19 -6.82
CA ARG A 34 8.62 -28.48 -7.54
C ARG A 34 7.32 -28.74 -8.31
N LEU A 35 6.17 -28.52 -7.68
CA LEU A 35 4.87 -28.71 -8.33
C LEU A 35 4.63 -27.66 -9.41
N TYR A 36 5.00 -26.39 -9.17
CA TYR A 36 4.96 -25.33 -10.17
C TYR A 36 5.75 -25.73 -11.44
N GLN A 37 7.00 -26.18 -11.29
CA GLN A 37 7.83 -26.60 -12.41
C GLN A 37 7.27 -27.84 -13.11
N LYS A 38 6.71 -28.80 -12.37
CA LYS A 38 6.06 -29.99 -12.92
C LYS A 38 4.84 -29.58 -13.76
N TRP A 39 4.03 -28.67 -13.24
CA TRP A 39 2.87 -28.14 -13.95
C TRP A 39 3.29 -27.44 -15.26
N VAL A 40 4.27 -26.52 -15.22
CA VAL A 40 4.79 -25.84 -16.43
C VAL A 40 5.28 -26.88 -17.46
N ARG A 41 6.08 -27.87 -17.05
CA ARG A 41 6.56 -28.90 -17.95
C ARG A 41 5.42 -29.71 -18.57
N ASN A 42 4.38 -30.02 -17.80
CA ASN A 42 3.27 -30.80 -18.31
C ASN A 42 2.47 -30.03 -19.38
N VAL A 43 2.21 -28.74 -19.17
CA VAL A 43 1.52 -27.91 -20.18
C VAL A 43 2.38 -27.77 -21.45
N LYS A 44 3.69 -27.57 -21.30
CA LYS A 44 4.62 -27.48 -22.45
C LYS A 44 4.63 -28.74 -23.33
N LYS A 45 4.33 -29.92 -22.80
CA LYS A 45 4.23 -31.18 -23.61
C LYS A 45 3.13 -31.11 -24.69
N TYR A 46 2.14 -30.24 -24.52
CA TYR A 46 1.07 -30.02 -25.53
C TYR A 46 1.47 -29.00 -26.61
N GLY A 47 2.75 -28.68 -26.73
CA GLY A 47 3.26 -27.83 -27.80
C GLY A 47 3.27 -26.34 -27.50
N TYR A 48 3.22 -25.95 -26.22
CA TYR A 48 3.28 -24.53 -25.80
C TYR A 48 4.70 -24.09 -25.44
N ASN A 49 5.04 -22.85 -25.80
CA ASN A 49 6.08 -22.06 -25.17
C ASN A 49 5.51 -21.40 -23.90
N PHE A 50 6.37 -21.06 -22.95
CA PHE A 50 5.94 -20.44 -21.70
C PHE A 50 6.91 -19.36 -21.28
N GLU A 51 6.37 -18.20 -20.96
CA GLU A 51 7.08 -17.11 -20.28
C GLU A 51 6.23 -16.57 -19.13
N HIS A 52 6.87 -15.96 -18.14
CA HIS A 52 6.18 -15.29 -17.06
C HIS A 52 6.91 -14.03 -16.64
N ARG A 53 6.16 -13.09 -16.06
CA ARG A 53 6.69 -11.88 -15.41
C ARG A 53 5.95 -11.63 -14.10
N ILE A 54 6.66 -11.04 -13.13
CA ILE A 54 6.03 -10.43 -11.96
C ILE A 54 5.81 -8.97 -12.31
N LEU A 55 4.55 -8.57 -12.42
CA LEU A 55 4.17 -7.20 -12.73
C LEU A 55 3.66 -6.50 -11.48
N ASN A 56 4.09 -5.26 -11.29
CA ASN A 56 3.66 -4.39 -10.19
C ASN A 56 2.69 -3.35 -10.76
N ALA A 57 1.47 -3.29 -10.24
CA ALA A 57 0.45 -2.37 -10.73
C ALA A 57 0.91 -0.89 -10.71
N ALA A 58 1.75 -0.49 -9.74
CA ALA A 58 2.30 0.87 -9.69
C ALA A 58 3.18 1.20 -10.92
N ASP A 59 3.84 0.21 -11.54
CA ASP A 59 4.65 0.41 -12.75
C ASP A 59 3.79 0.73 -14.00
N PHE A 60 2.47 0.56 -13.89
CA PHE A 60 1.47 0.84 -14.93
C PHE A 60 0.51 1.98 -14.53
N GLY A 61 0.89 2.81 -13.55
CA GLY A 61 0.15 4.00 -13.13
C GLY A 61 -0.99 3.76 -12.14
N ALA A 62 -1.06 2.59 -11.51
CA ALA A 62 -2.00 2.36 -10.42
C ALA A 62 -1.49 2.98 -9.10
N TYR A 63 -2.43 3.35 -8.24
CA TYR A 63 -2.13 3.93 -6.92
C TYR A 63 -1.77 2.90 -5.84
N THR A 64 -1.44 1.66 -6.25
CA THR A 64 -1.11 0.54 -5.38
C THR A 64 0.09 -0.26 -5.89
N THR A 65 0.94 -0.72 -4.97
CA THR A 65 2.09 -1.60 -5.26
C THR A 65 1.70 -3.07 -5.27
N ARG A 66 0.61 -3.43 -5.97
CA ARG A 66 0.13 -4.81 -6.07
C ARG A 66 0.98 -5.59 -7.07
N LYS A 67 1.81 -6.50 -6.59
CA LYS A 67 2.57 -7.43 -7.43
C LYS A 67 1.78 -8.69 -7.71
N ARG A 68 1.83 -9.15 -8.97
CA ARG A 68 1.19 -10.39 -9.41
C ARG A 68 2.07 -11.13 -10.41
N PHE A 69 1.98 -12.44 -10.35
CA PHE A 69 2.51 -13.34 -11.35
C PHE A 69 1.58 -13.34 -12.57
N PHE A 70 2.15 -13.16 -13.75
CA PHE A 70 1.48 -13.34 -15.02
C PHE A 70 2.25 -14.36 -15.83
N GLY A 71 1.63 -15.50 -16.13
CA GLY A 71 2.17 -16.57 -16.97
C GLY A 71 1.39 -16.66 -18.27
N ILE A 72 2.10 -16.78 -19.38
CA ILE A 72 1.51 -16.96 -20.71
C ILE A 72 2.10 -18.22 -21.34
N PHE A 73 1.22 -19.16 -21.67
CA PHE A 73 1.52 -20.22 -22.61
C PHE A 73 0.99 -19.84 -23.99
N ALA A 74 1.81 -19.99 -25.01
CA ALA A 74 1.44 -19.75 -26.39
C ALA A 74 1.87 -20.93 -27.25
N LYS A 75 1.09 -21.31 -28.29
CA LYS A 75 1.51 -22.29 -29.27
C LYS A 75 2.85 -21.88 -29.88
N LYS A 76 3.68 -22.86 -30.31
CA LYS A 76 5.11 -22.64 -30.65
C LYS A 76 5.38 -21.54 -31.66
N ASN A 77 4.45 -21.20 -32.51
CA ASN A 77 4.56 -20.18 -33.59
C ASN A 77 3.94 -18.83 -33.20
N LEU A 78 3.41 -18.71 -31.99
CA LEU A 78 2.77 -17.48 -31.53
C LEU A 78 3.69 -16.70 -30.59
N PRO A 79 3.76 -15.36 -30.70
CA PRO A 79 4.59 -14.54 -29.84
C PRO A 79 4.01 -14.45 -28.44
N ILE A 80 4.88 -14.39 -27.43
CA ILE A 80 4.52 -14.02 -26.06
C ILE A 80 4.94 -12.58 -25.84
N VAL A 81 4.02 -11.69 -25.50
CA VAL A 81 4.27 -10.28 -25.28
C VAL A 81 3.71 -9.87 -23.93
N PHE A 82 4.50 -9.13 -23.15
CA PHE A 82 4.10 -8.49 -21.91
C PHE A 82 4.07 -6.97 -22.08
N PRO A 83 3.20 -6.25 -21.36
CA PRO A 83 3.20 -4.80 -21.40
C PRO A 83 4.51 -4.24 -20.83
N GLU A 84 4.96 -3.11 -21.39
CA GLU A 84 6.12 -2.38 -20.87
C GLU A 84 5.68 -1.39 -19.81
N PRO A 85 6.46 -1.22 -18.71
CA PRO A 85 6.18 -0.25 -17.67
C PRO A 85 6.12 1.19 -18.21
N THR A 86 5.16 1.97 -17.70
CA THR A 86 5.03 3.41 -17.98
C THR A 86 5.50 4.28 -16.81
N HIS A 87 5.64 3.69 -15.62
CA HIS A 87 6.01 4.36 -14.38
C HIS A 87 7.12 3.59 -13.65
N CYS A 88 7.88 4.29 -12.78
CA CYS A 88 8.79 3.67 -11.83
C CYS A 88 8.87 4.49 -10.53
N LYS A 89 9.40 3.92 -9.45
CA LYS A 89 9.37 4.50 -8.09
C LYS A 89 9.88 5.95 -8.03
N GLY A 90 10.95 6.27 -8.70
CA GLY A 90 11.57 7.61 -8.69
C GLY A 90 11.22 8.47 -9.91
N GLY A 91 10.56 7.90 -10.90
CA GLY A 91 10.57 8.42 -12.25
C GLY A 91 11.94 8.21 -12.91
N ARG A 92 12.00 8.15 -14.23
CA ARG A 92 13.24 8.07 -14.99
C ARG A 92 13.06 8.75 -16.34
N GLN A 93 14.02 9.57 -16.69
CA GLN A 93 14.11 10.14 -18.02
C GLN A 93 15.54 9.96 -18.51
N ASP A 94 15.70 9.14 -19.52
CA ASP A 94 16.95 8.98 -20.26
C ASP A 94 16.74 9.21 -21.74
N MET A 95 17.80 9.08 -22.55
CA MET A 95 17.75 9.37 -23.98
C MET A 95 16.76 8.47 -24.77
N PHE A 96 16.45 7.29 -24.25
CA PHE A 96 15.66 6.27 -24.95
C PHE A 96 14.32 5.96 -24.28
N SER A 97 14.11 6.38 -23.03
CA SER A 97 12.89 6.07 -22.28
C SER A 97 12.52 7.16 -21.29
N ARG A 98 11.22 7.38 -21.18
CA ARG A 98 10.63 8.22 -20.13
C ARG A 98 9.66 7.37 -19.33
N LEU A 99 9.97 7.17 -18.05
CA LEU A 99 9.08 6.56 -17.09
C LEU A 99 8.62 7.62 -16.09
N GLU A 100 7.32 7.74 -15.93
CA GLU A 100 6.75 8.66 -14.96
C GLU A 100 6.98 8.14 -13.53
N LYS A 101 6.90 9.03 -12.55
CA LYS A 101 6.96 8.64 -11.15
C LYS A 101 5.68 7.91 -10.76
N TRP A 102 5.79 6.90 -9.87
CA TRP A 102 4.61 6.25 -9.29
C TRP A 102 3.63 7.26 -8.74
N LYS A 103 2.35 7.04 -8.99
CA LYS A 103 1.28 7.90 -8.52
C LYS A 103 1.08 7.75 -7.01
N PRO A 104 1.02 8.85 -6.26
CA PRO A 104 0.82 8.83 -4.82
C PRO A 104 -0.66 8.54 -4.49
N VAL A 105 -0.92 7.77 -3.45
CA VAL A 105 -2.29 7.41 -3.06
C VAL A 105 -3.13 8.62 -2.63
N LYS A 106 -2.49 9.71 -2.20
CA LYS A 106 -3.18 10.94 -1.82
C LYS A 106 -4.08 11.51 -2.92
N ASP A 107 -3.74 11.26 -4.19
CA ASP A 107 -4.52 11.77 -5.33
C ASP A 107 -5.94 11.17 -5.42
N VAL A 108 -6.18 10.06 -4.72
CA VAL A 108 -7.46 9.34 -4.67
C VAL A 108 -8.04 9.23 -3.27
N LEU A 109 -7.44 9.90 -2.28
CA LEU A 109 -7.98 10.00 -0.93
C LEU A 109 -8.84 11.26 -0.79
N ASP A 110 -10.01 11.11 -0.19
CA ASP A 110 -10.83 12.25 0.20
C ASP A 110 -10.29 12.84 1.52
N PHE A 111 -9.66 14.01 1.43
CA PHE A 111 -9.16 14.73 2.59
C PHE A 111 -10.22 15.65 3.21
N SER A 112 -11.39 15.84 2.58
CA SER A 112 -12.52 16.54 3.16
C SER A 112 -13.34 15.65 4.10
N ASP A 113 -13.20 14.31 3.98
CA ASP A 113 -13.76 13.39 4.96
C ASP A 113 -12.91 13.44 6.24
N GLU A 114 -13.41 14.12 7.24
CA GLU A 114 -12.74 14.29 8.54
C GLU A 114 -12.70 12.98 9.35
N GLY A 115 -13.57 12.02 9.03
CA GLY A 115 -13.63 10.75 9.73
C GLY A 115 -14.03 10.90 11.21
N THR A 116 -13.59 9.97 12.06
CA THR A 116 -13.89 9.95 13.50
C THR A 116 -12.65 10.27 14.32
N THR A 117 -12.80 11.17 15.31
CA THR A 117 -11.69 11.48 16.24
C THR A 117 -11.18 10.23 16.97
N ILE A 118 -9.89 10.17 17.24
CA ILE A 118 -9.29 9.14 18.10
C ILE A 118 -9.65 9.34 19.58
N PHE A 119 -10.02 10.57 19.97
CA PHE A 119 -10.44 10.94 21.32
C PHE A 119 -11.97 10.81 21.43
N ARG A 120 -12.42 9.60 21.66
CA ARG A 120 -13.84 9.23 21.75
C ARG A 120 -14.11 8.49 23.06
N GLU A 121 -15.38 8.50 23.53
CA GLU A 121 -15.80 7.82 24.79
C GLU A 121 -15.35 6.36 24.85
N LYS A 122 -15.53 5.60 23.75
CA LYS A 122 -14.98 4.25 23.65
C LYS A 122 -13.59 4.31 23.04
N PRO A 123 -12.52 4.12 23.83
CA PRO A 123 -11.16 4.25 23.32
C PRO A 123 -10.85 3.21 22.24
N LEU A 124 -9.93 3.56 21.35
CA LEU A 124 -9.37 2.62 20.38
C LEU A 124 -8.59 1.52 21.11
N ALA A 125 -8.50 0.34 20.50
CA ALA A 125 -7.66 -0.74 21.02
C ALA A 125 -6.20 -0.26 21.10
N GLU A 126 -5.49 -0.64 22.17
CA GLU A 126 -4.10 -0.26 22.44
C GLU A 126 -3.19 -0.45 21.22
N LYS A 127 -3.23 -1.63 20.58
CA LYS A 127 -2.47 -1.90 19.35
C LYS A 127 -2.80 -0.96 18.18
N THR A 128 -3.98 -0.35 18.18
CA THR A 128 -4.34 0.66 17.18
C THR A 128 -3.69 2.00 17.51
N LEU A 129 -3.72 2.39 18.79
CA LEU A 129 -3.04 3.59 19.27
C LEU A 129 -1.52 3.51 19.08
N GLU A 130 -0.91 2.36 19.37
CA GLU A 130 0.53 2.13 19.10
C GLU A 130 0.89 2.34 17.61
N ARG A 131 0.03 1.86 16.70
CA ARG A 131 0.24 2.08 15.25
C ARG A 131 0.11 3.54 14.86
N ILE A 132 -0.92 4.23 15.38
CA ILE A 132 -1.11 5.66 15.13
C ILE A 132 0.10 6.43 15.68
N TYR A 133 0.54 6.14 16.89
CA TYR A 133 1.70 6.76 17.51
C TYR A 133 2.99 6.55 16.68
N ALA A 134 3.23 5.33 16.23
CA ALA A 134 4.37 5.05 15.34
C ALA A 134 4.29 5.85 14.03
N GLY A 135 3.09 6.03 13.48
CA GLY A 135 2.86 6.87 12.30
C GLY A 135 3.10 8.36 12.56
N LEU A 136 2.64 8.86 13.71
CA LEU A 136 2.88 10.24 14.13
C LEU A 136 4.39 10.54 14.21
N ILE A 137 5.14 9.68 14.88
CA ILE A 137 6.60 9.82 14.98
C ILE A 137 7.24 9.78 13.58
N LYS A 138 6.84 8.83 12.76
CA LYS A 138 7.48 8.59 11.46
C LYS A 138 7.20 9.67 10.43
N PHE A 139 5.98 10.19 10.39
CA PHE A 139 5.53 11.09 9.32
C PHE A 139 5.28 12.51 9.82
N VAL A 140 4.54 12.68 10.92
CA VAL A 140 4.16 14.01 11.40
C VAL A 140 5.33 14.74 12.01
N ALA A 141 6.17 14.06 12.81
CA ALA A 141 7.42 14.63 13.30
C ALA A 141 8.40 14.99 12.15
N GLY A 142 8.23 14.36 10.98
CA GLY A 142 8.93 14.70 9.73
C GLY A 142 8.24 15.73 8.84
N GLY A 143 7.21 16.44 9.34
CA GLY A 143 6.51 17.53 8.63
C GLY A 143 5.44 17.09 7.64
N LYS A 144 4.81 15.93 7.85
CA LYS A 144 3.67 15.46 7.06
C LYS A 144 2.37 15.54 7.84
N ASP A 145 1.30 15.94 7.17
CA ASP A 145 -0.01 16.15 7.80
C ASP A 145 -0.88 14.89 7.86
N ALA A 146 -0.53 13.86 7.08
CA ALA A 146 -1.30 12.63 7.00
C ALA A 146 -0.44 11.41 6.68
N PHE A 147 -0.95 10.23 7.05
CA PHE A 147 -0.39 8.93 6.71
C PHE A 147 -1.47 7.85 6.66
N LEU A 148 -1.14 6.71 6.04
CA LEU A 148 -1.99 5.52 6.07
C LEU A 148 -1.52 4.58 7.18
N SER A 149 -2.44 4.20 8.08
CA SER A 149 -2.25 3.10 9.03
C SER A 149 -2.87 1.83 8.48
N ARG A 150 -2.11 0.72 8.49
CA ARG A 150 -2.57 -0.59 8.02
C ARG A 150 -2.84 -1.53 9.19
N TYR A 151 -3.98 -2.22 9.17
CA TYR A 151 -4.28 -3.31 10.08
C TYR A 151 -3.59 -4.61 9.63
N ASN A 152 -3.23 -5.50 10.54
CA ASN A 152 -2.67 -6.85 10.30
C ASN A 152 -1.16 -7.00 10.13
N THR A 153 -0.36 -6.11 10.65
CA THR A 153 1.08 -6.32 10.70
C THR A 153 1.58 -6.45 12.12
N VAL A 154 2.66 -7.20 12.28
CA VAL A 154 3.18 -7.59 13.59
C VAL A 154 3.88 -6.43 14.31
N ARG A 155 4.47 -5.48 13.56
CA ARG A 155 5.24 -4.36 14.13
C ARG A 155 4.57 -3.03 13.81
N PRO A 156 4.25 -2.18 14.82
CA PRO A 156 3.61 -0.88 14.62
C PRO A 156 4.31 0.02 13.60
N GLN A 157 5.64 0.13 13.67
CA GLN A 157 6.44 0.98 12.78
C GLN A 157 6.40 0.59 11.30
N ASP A 158 6.10 -0.68 11.00
CA ASP A 158 6.02 -1.18 9.61
C ASP A 158 4.61 -1.04 9.02
N THR A 159 3.64 -0.69 9.85
CA THR A 159 2.23 -0.59 9.46
C THR A 159 1.87 0.73 8.80
N CYS A 160 2.65 1.77 9.04
CA CYS A 160 2.35 3.10 8.55
C CYS A 160 3.06 3.39 7.22
N LYS A 161 2.31 3.97 6.27
CA LYS A 161 2.77 4.34 4.93
C LYS A 161 2.52 5.80 4.64
N SER A 162 3.38 6.42 3.85
CA SER A 162 3.18 7.78 3.36
C SER A 162 2.00 7.84 2.40
N VAL A 163 1.25 8.92 2.43
CA VAL A 163 0.24 9.24 1.40
C VAL A 163 0.86 9.73 0.09
N ASP A 164 2.15 10.08 0.10
CA ASP A 164 2.93 10.53 -1.06
C ASP A 164 3.46 9.37 -1.92
N GLU A 165 3.18 8.13 -1.52
CA GLU A 165 3.55 6.91 -2.24
C GLU A 165 2.29 6.09 -2.58
N PRO A 166 2.36 5.13 -3.53
CA PRO A 166 1.28 4.19 -3.75
C PRO A 166 1.01 3.40 -2.46
N CYS A 167 -0.26 3.14 -2.14
CA CYS A 167 -0.61 2.27 -1.02
C CYS A 167 -0.15 0.83 -1.26
N GLY A 168 -0.14 0.04 -0.21
CA GLY A 168 0.10 -1.40 -0.31
C GLY A 168 -1.02 -2.14 -1.04
N VAL A 169 -0.96 -3.46 -1.04
CA VAL A 169 -1.96 -4.31 -1.68
C VAL A 169 -3.33 -4.10 -1.03
N LEU A 170 -4.31 -3.72 -1.85
CA LEU A 170 -5.71 -3.66 -1.46
C LEU A 170 -6.30 -5.09 -1.45
N THR A 171 -7.03 -5.40 -0.41
CA THR A 171 -7.75 -6.67 -0.22
C THR A 171 -9.25 -6.42 -0.23
N THR A 172 -10.06 -7.47 -0.31
CA THR A 172 -11.53 -7.39 -0.26
C THR A 172 -12.04 -6.79 1.04
N GLU A 173 -11.29 -6.93 2.14
CA GLU A 173 -11.55 -6.22 3.39
C GLU A 173 -10.71 -4.94 3.44
N ASN A 174 -11.33 -3.83 3.81
CA ASN A 174 -10.62 -2.58 4.02
C ASN A 174 -9.67 -2.71 5.22
N ARG A 175 -8.36 -2.64 4.96
CA ARG A 175 -7.31 -2.78 5.98
C ARG A 175 -6.46 -1.53 6.14
N PHE A 176 -6.86 -0.43 5.53
CA PHE A 176 -6.19 0.85 5.65
C PHE A 176 -7.10 1.88 6.30
N ALA A 177 -6.53 2.72 7.14
CA ALA A 177 -7.16 3.92 7.64
C ALA A 177 -6.27 5.12 7.30
N LYS A 178 -6.87 6.18 6.79
CA LYS A 178 -6.24 7.49 6.71
C LYS A 178 -6.19 8.07 8.13
N VAL A 179 -5.01 8.49 8.57
CA VAL A 179 -4.81 9.26 9.80
C VAL A 179 -4.35 10.64 9.37
N GLN A 180 -5.13 11.63 9.71
CA GLN A 180 -4.84 13.04 9.47
C GLN A 180 -4.72 13.73 10.83
N VAL A 181 -3.76 14.62 10.99
CA VAL A 181 -3.45 15.24 12.30
C VAL A 181 -3.88 16.69 12.26
N SER A 182 -4.71 17.14 13.22
CA SER A 182 -5.09 18.54 13.37
C SER A 182 -4.93 18.99 14.83
N PHE A 183 -4.05 19.91 15.07
CA PHE A 183 -3.94 20.65 16.34
C PHE A 183 -3.38 22.04 16.06
N LEU A 184 -3.67 22.98 16.96
CA LEU A 184 -3.04 24.30 16.93
C LEU A 184 -1.75 24.25 17.74
N SER A 185 -0.63 24.45 17.08
CA SER A 185 0.68 24.59 17.76
C SER A 185 1.04 26.07 17.86
N LYS A 186 1.27 26.52 19.10
CA LYS A 186 1.72 27.89 19.38
C LYS A 186 3.23 27.98 19.29
N GLN A 187 3.73 28.87 18.46
CA GLN A 187 5.18 29.08 18.29
C GLN A 187 5.73 30.16 19.23
N PHE A 188 5.43 30.06 20.53
CA PHE A 188 5.99 30.94 21.54
C PHE A 188 7.05 30.21 22.38
N SER A 189 7.93 30.99 23.07
CA SER A 189 8.77 30.46 24.11
C SER A 189 7.92 29.97 25.30
N GLY A 190 8.22 28.79 25.85
CA GLY A 190 7.48 28.18 26.95
C GLY A 190 7.55 26.65 26.91
N HIS A 191 6.95 26.00 27.90
CA HIS A 191 6.94 24.53 28.02
C HIS A 191 6.25 23.88 26.81
N PRO A 192 6.80 22.80 26.22
CA PRO A 192 6.22 22.13 25.05
C PRO A 192 4.76 21.70 25.24
N GLU A 193 4.39 21.25 26.42
CA GLU A 193 3.05 20.77 26.77
C GLU A 193 1.96 21.84 26.69
N SER A 194 2.32 23.12 26.90
CA SER A 194 1.37 24.24 26.83
C SER A 194 1.18 24.82 25.44
N LYS A 195 1.91 24.30 24.44
CA LYS A 195 1.92 24.84 23.07
C LYS A 195 0.87 24.24 22.15
N ASN A 196 0.41 23.03 22.45
CA ASN A 196 -0.57 22.33 21.65
C ASN A 196 -1.96 22.52 22.25
N VAL A 197 -2.87 23.08 21.47
CA VAL A 197 -4.25 23.35 21.89
C VAL A 197 -5.19 22.59 20.97
N SER A 198 -6.26 22.01 21.53
CA SER A 198 -7.32 21.38 20.73
C SER A 198 -7.92 22.41 19.79
N VAL A 199 -8.24 21.98 18.57
CA VAL A 199 -9.00 22.81 17.62
C VAL A 199 -10.46 22.99 18.04
N GLU A 200 -10.94 22.19 18.98
CA GLU A 200 -12.29 22.28 19.58
C GLU A 200 -12.35 23.32 20.68
N GLU A 201 -11.21 23.85 21.13
CA GLU A 201 -11.14 24.94 22.10
C GLU A 201 -10.83 26.27 21.40
N PRO A 202 -11.25 27.39 21.97
CA PRO A 202 -10.92 28.70 21.43
C PRO A 202 -9.41 28.88 21.26
N ALA A 203 -8.97 29.33 20.09
CA ALA A 203 -7.59 29.70 19.87
C ALA A 203 -7.17 30.75 20.91
N GLY A 204 -5.93 30.64 21.42
CA GLY A 204 -5.41 31.68 22.30
C GLY A 204 -5.31 33.04 21.62
N ALA A 205 -4.75 34.05 22.29
CA ALA A 205 -4.64 35.39 21.75
C ALA A 205 -3.98 35.40 20.36
N ILE A 206 -4.71 35.89 19.36
CA ILE A 206 -4.21 36.10 17.99
C ILE A 206 -3.45 37.43 17.98
N THR A 207 -2.18 37.38 17.60
CA THR A 207 -1.33 38.57 17.53
C THR A 207 -1.07 38.97 16.07
N CYS A 208 -0.50 40.14 15.80
CA CYS A 208 -0.19 40.65 14.46
C CYS A 208 0.80 39.77 13.67
N LYS A 209 1.51 38.85 14.33
CA LYS A 209 2.33 37.82 13.69
C LYS A 209 1.63 36.48 13.90
N ASP A 210 1.42 35.75 12.84
CA ASP A 210 0.84 34.41 12.90
C ASP A 210 1.82 33.47 13.63
N HIS A 211 1.40 33.01 14.80
CA HIS A 211 2.15 32.10 15.64
C HIS A 211 1.43 30.77 15.85
N HIS A 212 0.38 30.52 15.08
CA HIS A 212 -0.39 29.29 15.16
C HIS A 212 -0.17 28.46 13.89
N VAL A 213 0.22 27.21 14.08
CA VAL A 213 0.25 26.19 13.01
C VAL A 213 -0.91 25.25 13.27
N PHE A 214 -1.79 25.13 12.30
CA PHE A 214 -2.89 24.17 12.33
C PHE A 214 -2.35 22.77 11.99
N VAL A 215 -2.55 21.80 12.86
CA VAL A 215 -2.19 20.40 12.66
C VAL A 215 -3.42 19.53 12.92
N SER A 216 -3.88 18.78 11.96
CA SER A 216 -5.14 18.02 12.00
C SER A 216 -4.93 16.50 12.04
N ALA A 217 -5.55 15.76 12.98
CA ALA A 217 -5.47 14.30 13.07
C ALA A 217 -6.86 13.66 13.12
N TYR A 218 -7.25 12.96 12.05
CA TYR A 218 -8.50 12.22 11.96
C TYR A 218 -8.27 10.77 11.55
N TYR A 219 -9.06 9.87 12.13
CA TYR A 219 -9.08 8.44 11.84
C TYR A 219 -10.40 8.08 11.14
N GLY A 220 -10.34 7.72 9.86
CA GLY A 220 -11.50 7.29 9.10
C GLY A 220 -11.42 5.79 8.76
N ASN A 221 -12.39 5.00 9.22
CA ASN A 221 -12.76 3.76 8.58
C ASN A 221 -13.73 4.13 7.47
N GLY A 222 -13.33 3.98 6.20
CA GLY A 222 -14.24 4.15 5.08
C GLY A 222 -15.42 3.16 5.20
N HIS A 223 -16.47 3.54 5.88
CA HIS A 223 -17.78 2.93 5.75
C HIS A 223 -18.40 3.48 4.49
N ASN A 224 -18.45 2.69 3.43
CA ASN A 224 -19.38 2.92 2.36
C ASN A 224 -20.79 2.91 2.96
N HIS A 225 -21.40 4.07 3.08
CA HIS A 225 -22.84 4.16 3.22
C HIS A 225 -23.43 3.83 1.83
N SER A 226 -23.98 2.61 1.72
CA SER A 226 -24.91 2.22 0.67
C SER A 226 -26.24 2.91 0.88
#